data_784f637ea4cda040d83374e919beb574
#
_entry.id   784f637ea4cda040d83374e919beb574
#
_cell.length_a   1.000
_cell.length_b   1.000
_cell.length_c   1.000
_cell.angle_alpha   90.00
_cell.angle_beta   90.00
_cell.angle_gamma   90.00
#
_symmetry.space_group_name_H-M   'P 1'
#
loop_
_entity.id
_entity.type
_entity.pdbx_description
1 polymer ?
#
loop_
_entity_poly.entity_id
_entity_poly.type
_entity_poly.pdbx_seq_one_letter_code
_entity_poly.pdbx_strand_id
1 'polypeptide(L)'
;MAGKIVLLDSCIVIDLQRGNQEAINKVYEFEQENIFVTPIVIAEFYRGARDKQELAKCRKLIAKFNLLSLNEDVVQTFTDFFDQFSISHRPSIPDMLIAAAAINYNIPLYTHNKRDFQFIPGIQFI
;
A
#
# COMPACT_ATOMS: atom_id res chain seq x y z
N MET A 1 6.35 -19.36 -10.18
CA MET A 1 4.91 -19.55 -10.19
C MET A 1 4.22 -18.23 -10.51
N ALA A 2 3.45 -18.23 -11.59
CA ALA A 2 2.70 -17.06 -11.99
C ALA A 2 1.67 -16.74 -10.90
N GLY A 3 1.35 -15.48 -10.71
CA GLY A 3 0.25 -15.07 -9.86
C GLY A 3 0.59 -14.61 -8.45
N LYS A 4 1.85 -14.58 -8.06
CA LYS A 4 2.20 -13.92 -6.79
C LYS A 4 1.99 -12.43 -6.95
N ILE A 5 1.10 -11.85 -6.13
CA ILE A 5 0.75 -10.44 -6.15
C ILE A 5 1.15 -9.79 -4.83
N VAL A 6 1.34 -8.48 -4.84
CA VAL A 6 1.70 -7.72 -3.64
C VAL A 6 1.16 -6.30 -3.72
N LEU A 7 0.69 -5.80 -2.59
CA LEU A 7 0.28 -4.41 -2.40
C LEU A 7 1.36 -3.70 -1.59
N LEU A 8 1.86 -2.58 -2.10
CA LEU A 8 2.92 -1.82 -1.43
C LEU A 8 2.34 -0.73 -0.57
N ASP A 9 2.81 -0.64 0.68
CA ASP A 9 2.56 0.50 1.55
C ASP A 9 3.48 1.66 1.15
N SER A 10 3.14 2.88 1.54
CA SER A 10 3.90 4.07 1.17
C SER A 10 5.36 4.03 1.65
N CYS A 11 5.63 3.46 2.82
CA CYS A 11 7.00 3.34 3.32
C CYS A 11 7.89 2.52 2.38
N ILE A 12 7.32 1.51 1.73
CA ILE A 12 8.06 0.68 0.77
C ILE A 12 8.34 1.46 -0.51
N VAL A 13 7.35 2.20 -1.02
CA VAL A 13 7.53 3.02 -2.22
C VAL A 13 8.59 4.09 -1.99
N ILE A 14 8.58 4.71 -0.82
CA ILE A 14 9.61 5.68 -0.41
C ILE A 14 11.01 5.02 -0.39
N ASP A 15 11.10 3.81 0.17
CA ASP A 15 12.36 3.07 0.21
C ASP A 15 12.88 2.73 -1.19
N LEU A 16 11.99 2.38 -2.11
CA LEU A 16 12.36 2.13 -3.51
C LEU A 16 12.95 3.39 -4.15
N GLN A 17 12.32 4.54 -3.90
CA GLN A 17 12.78 5.82 -4.42
C GLN A 17 14.16 6.19 -3.88
N ARG A 18 14.43 5.85 -2.61
CA ARG A 18 15.70 6.14 -1.95
C ARG A 18 16.80 5.12 -2.28
N GLY A 19 16.49 4.10 -3.04
CA GLY A 19 17.45 3.06 -3.42
C GLY A 19 17.75 2.04 -2.33
N ASN A 20 16.83 1.84 -1.39
CA ASN A 20 16.98 0.83 -0.35
C ASN A 20 17.06 -0.56 -0.98
N GLN A 21 18.20 -1.23 -0.81
CA GLN A 21 18.48 -2.47 -1.53
C GLN A 21 17.57 -3.62 -1.10
N GLU A 22 17.22 -3.70 0.18
CA GLU A 22 16.33 -4.75 0.68
C GLU A 22 14.95 -4.62 0.06
N ALA A 23 14.38 -3.41 0.02
CA ALA A 23 13.10 -3.15 -0.60
C ALA A 23 13.13 -3.46 -2.09
N ILE A 24 14.18 -3.01 -2.78
CA ILE A 24 14.37 -3.27 -4.22
C ILE A 24 14.39 -4.76 -4.49
N ASN A 25 15.21 -5.51 -3.75
CA ASN A 25 15.35 -6.95 -3.95
C ASN A 25 14.00 -7.67 -3.72
N LYS A 26 13.28 -7.29 -2.68
CA LYS A 26 12.02 -7.95 -2.33
C LYS A 26 10.91 -7.63 -3.33
N VAL A 27 10.75 -6.37 -3.70
CA VAL A 27 9.71 -5.95 -4.64
C VAL A 27 9.93 -6.56 -6.02
N TYR A 28 11.16 -6.58 -6.48
CA TYR A 28 11.44 -7.08 -7.83
C TYR A 28 11.56 -8.61 -7.92
N GLU A 29 11.23 -9.34 -6.83
CA GLU A 29 10.92 -10.76 -6.93
C GLU A 29 9.55 -10.98 -7.60
N PHE A 30 8.71 -9.95 -7.66
CA PHE A 30 7.39 -10.01 -8.28
C PHE A 30 7.45 -9.51 -9.73
N GLU A 31 6.60 -10.09 -10.58
CA GLU A 31 6.40 -9.56 -11.93
C GLU A 31 5.78 -8.17 -11.83
N GLN A 32 6.16 -7.27 -12.74
CA GLN A 32 5.69 -5.88 -12.69
C GLN A 32 4.16 -5.79 -12.71
N GLU A 33 3.49 -6.63 -13.50
CA GLU A 33 2.02 -6.66 -13.57
C GLU A 33 1.36 -7.13 -12.29
N ASN A 34 2.12 -7.67 -11.34
CA ASN A 34 1.61 -8.19 -10.07
C ASN A 34 1.91 -7.28 -8.87
N ILE A 35 2.48 -6.11 -9.12
CA ILE A 35 2.79 -5.13 -8.07
C ILE A 35 1.75 -4.02 -8.12
N PHE A 36 1.08 -3.79 -6.98
CA PHE A 36 -0.05 -2.87 -6.88
C PHE A 36 0.18 -1.78 -5.85
N VAL A 37 -0.39 -0.62 -6.11
CA VAL A 37 -0.46 0.50 -5.17
C VAL A 37 -1.87 1.07 -5.18
N THR A 38 -2.30 1.63 -4.05
CA THR A 38 -3.60 2.32 -3.95
C THR A 38 -3.43 3.81 -4.21
N PRO A 39 -4.51 4.53 -4.53
CA PRO A 39 -4.47 5.99 -4.63
C PRO A 39 -3.97 6.67 -3.35
N ILE A 40 -4.22 6.07 -2.18
CA ILE A 40 -3.76 6.63 -0.90
C ILE A 40 -2.23 6.58 -0.81
N VAL A 41 -1.64 5.46 -1.20
CA VAL A 41 -0.17 5.31 -1.21
C VAL A 41 0.44 6.31 -2.20
N ILE A 42 -0.16 6.46 -3.37
CA ILE A 42 0.30 7.42 -4.38
C ILE A 42 0.27 8.84 -3.80
N ALA A 43 -0.85 9.21 -3.16
CA ALA A 43 -1.01 10.55 -2.57
C ALA A 43 0.03 10.81 -1.47
N GLU A 44 0.23 9.85 -0.58
CA GLU A 44 1.23 9.96 0.48
C GLU A 44 2.64 10.11 -0.09
N PHE A 45 2.95 9.33 -1.12
CA PHE A 45 4.24 9.37 -1.78
C PHE A 45 4.49 10.72 -2.47
N TYR A 46 3.51 11.19 -3.25
CA TYR A 46 3.60 12.49 -3.96
C TYR A 46 3.70 13.65 -2.99
N ARG A 47 3.00 13.56 -1.87
CA ARG A 47 3.01 14.61 -0.84
C ARG A 47 4.41 14.86 -0.27
N GLY A 48 5.28 13.87 -0.30
CA GLY A 48 6.65 13.98 0.16
C GLY A 48 7.60 14.69 -0.80
N ALA A 49 7.18 14.95 -2.04
CA ALA A 49 8.00 15.65 -3.03
C ALA A 49 8.12 17.13 -2.67
N ARG A 50 9.34 17.66 -2.72
CA ARG A 50 9.63 19.05 -2.32
C ARG A 50 9.54 20.03 -3.47
N ASP A 51 9.62 19.54 -4.70
CA ASP A 51 9.58 20.37 -5.91
C ASP A 51 9.05 19.56 -7.09
N LYS A 52 8.92 20.24 -8.23
CA LYS A 52 8.39 19.61 -9.46
C LYS A 52 9.29 18.50 -10.01
N GLN A 53 10.60 18.63 -9.82
CA GLN A 53 11.55 17.61 -10.29
C GLN A 53 11.40 16.33 -9.48
N GLU A 54 11.27 16.45 -8.16
CA GLU A 54 11.03 15.29 -7.30
C GLU A 54 9.70 14.64 -7.61
N LEU A 55 8.66 15.45 -7.82
CA LEU A 55 7.34 14.93 -8.18
C LEU A 55 7.38 14.15 -9.50
N ALA A 56 8.13 14.65 -10.48
CA ALA A 56 8.30 13.94 -11.76
C ALA A 56 8.96 12.58 -11.56
N LYS A 57 9.95 12.48 -10.68
CA LYS A 57 10.58 11.20 -10.33
C LYS A 57 9.60 10.25 -9.65
N CYS A 58 8.75 10.79 -8.76
CA CYS A 58 7.72 10.00 -8.10
C CYS A 58 6.75 9.42 -9.13
N ARG A 59 6.27 10.24 -10.06
CA ARG A 59 5.37 9.78 -11.12
C ARG A 59 6.01 8.67 -11.96
N LYS A 60 7.29 8.79 -12.24
CA LYS A 60 8.02 7.79 -13.03
C LYS A 60 8.08 6.44 -12.33
N LEU A 61 8.29 6.44 -11.02
CA LEU A 61 8.29 5.21 -10.23
C LEU A 61 6.89 4.60 -10.18
N ILE A 62 5.88 5.39 -9.88
CA ILE A 62 4.49 4.93 -9.76
C ILE A 62 4.00 4.34 -11.08
N ALA A 63 4.43 4.88 -12.22
CA ALA A 63 4.04 4.37 -13.53
C ALA A 63 4.43 2.91 -13.76
N LYS A 64 5.36 2.39 -12.98
CA LYS A 64 5.79 0.98 -13.06
C LYS A 64 4.81 0.02 -12.39
N PHE A 65 3.90 0.52 -11.56
CA PHE A 65 3.02 -0.31 -10.74
C PHE A 65 1.57 -0.19 -11.22
N ASN A 66 0.75 -1.14 -10.79
CA ASN A 66 -0.66 -1.16 -11.14
C ASN A 66 -1.48 -0.47 -10.05
N LEU A 67 -2.49 0.27 -10.46
CA LEU A 67 -3.38 0.95 -9.54
C LEU A 67 -4.46 -0.02 -9.05
N LEU A 68 -4.64 -0.07 -7.74
CA LEU A 68 -5.72 -0.82 -7.10
C LEU A 68 -6.78 0.20 -6.69
N SER A 69 -7.92 0.21 -7.38
CA SER A 69 -8.93 1.25 -7.14
C SER A 69 -9.65 1.06 -5.81
N LEU A 70 -10.05 2.18 -5.21
CA LEU A 70 -10.85 2.21 -4.00
C LEU A 70 -12.32 2.19 -4.39
N ASN A 71 -12.82 1.01 -4.72
CA ASN A 71 -14.20 0.84 -5.14
C ASN A 71 -15.16 0.89 -3.95
N GLU A 72 -16.46 0.73 -4.23
CA GLU A 72 -17.50 0.82 -3.21
C GLU A 72 -17.31 -0.20 -2.09
N ASP A 73 -16.93 -1.43 -2.44
CA ASP A 73 -16.69 -2.48 -1.44
C ASP A 73 -15.52 -2.15 -0.52
N VAL A 74 -14.46 -1.60 -1.06
CA VAL A 74 -13.29 -1.15 -0.27
C VAL A 74 -13.72 -0.06 0.72
N VAL A 75 -14.50 0.92 0.25
CA VAL A 75 -14.98 2.01 1.10
C VAL A 75 -15.87 1.49 2.22
N GLN A 76 -16.74 0.53 1.91
CA GLN A 76 -17.59 -0.08 2.93
C GLN A 76 -16.77 -0.80 3.99
N THR A 77 -15.80 -1.60 3.58
CA THR A 77 -14.89 -2.30 4.50
C THR A 77 -14.11 -1.32 5.37
N PHE A 78 -13.63 -0.23 4.78
CA PHE A 78 -12.96 0.84 5.51
C PHE A 78 -13.85 1.42 6.61
N THR A 79 -15.10 1.70 6.29
CA THR A 79 -16.08 2.21 7.27
C THR A 79 -16.30 1.20 8.37
N ASP A 80 -16.45 -0.08 8.02
CA ASP A 80 -16.65 -1.16 8.98
C ASP A 80 -15.47 -1.29 9.94
N PHE A 81 -14.24 -1.13 9.45
CA PHE A 81 -13.04 -1.16 10.29
C PHE A 81 -13.06 -0.05 11.34
N PHE A 82 -13.48 1.16 10.96
CA PHE A 82 -13.58 2.25 11.94
C PHE A 82 -14.72 2.03 12.93
N ASP A 83 -15.83 1.49 12.50
CA ASP A 83 -16.90 1.12 13.41
C ASP A 83 -16.41 0.11 14.46
N GLN A 84 -15.60 -0.84 14.03
CA GLN A 84 -15.13 -1.92 14.90
C GLN A 84 -13.92 -1.55 15.76
N PHE A 85 -12.97 -0.80 15.22
CA PHE A 85 -11.65 -0.62 15.82
C PHE A 85 -11.32 0.80 16.30
N SER A 86 -12.18 1.79 16.06
CA SER A 86 -11.89 3.20 16.40
C SER A 86 -11.47 3.39 17.85
N ILE A 87 -12.15 2.75 18.79
CA ILE A 87 -11.87 2.95 20.21
C ILE A 87 -10.72 2.06 20.69
N SER A 88 -10.70 0.80 20.26
CA SER A 88 -9.73 -0.18 20.75
C SER A 88 -8.33 0.03 20.21
N HIS A 89 -8.21 0.43 18.94
CA HIS A 89 -6.92 0.51 18.24
C HIS A 89 -6.56 1.90 17.73
N ARG A 90 -7.53 2.79 17.62
CA ARG A 90 -7.35 4.16 17.11
C ARG A 90 -6.51 4.20 15.83
N PRO A 91 -6.92 3.45 14.81
CA PRO A 91 -6.11 3.32 13.58
C PRO A 91 -6.10 4.61 12.77
N SER A 92 -5.07 4.77 11.93
CA SER A 92 -5.03 5.91 11.02
C SER A 92 -5.97 5.69 9.83
N ILE A 93 -6.48 6.81 9.29
CA ILE A 93 -7.35 6.76 8.11
C ILE A 93 -6.64 6.15 6.90
N PRO A 94 -5.42 6.60 6.55
CA PRO A 94 -4.72 6.01 5.41
C PRO A 94 -4.47 4.50 5.55
N ASP A 95 -4.05 4.06 6.73
CA ASP A 95 -3.77 2.63 6.96
C ASP A 95 -5.02 1.78 6.78
N MET A 96 -6.17 2.26 7.23
CA MET A 96 -7.41 1.50 7.11
C MET A 96 -7.92 1.44 5.68
N LEU A 97 -7.67 2.46 4.86
CA LEU A 97 -7.97 2.40 3.44
C LEU A 97 -7.09 1.38 2.73
N ILE A 98 -5.82 1.34 3.07
CA ILE A 98 -4.88 0.35 2.52
C ILE A 98 -5.30 -1.06 2.97
N ALA A 99 -5.60 -1.24 4.25
CA ALA A 99 -6.04 -2.53 4.78
C ALA A 99 -7.34 -3.01 4.12
N ALA A 100 -8.30 -2.11 3.94
CA ALA A 100 -9.57 -2.43 3.28
C ALA A 100 -9.35 -2.90 1.84
N ALA A 101 -8.44 -2.26 1.12
CA ALA A 101 -8.07 -2.70 -0.23
C ALA A 101 -7.43 -4.08 -0.20
N ALA A 102 -6.47 -4.30 0.71
CA ALA A 102 -5.79 -5.59 0.84
C ALA A 102 -6.79 -6.73 1.09
N ILE A 103 -7.77 -6.50 1.96
CA ILE A 103 -8.77 -7.51 2.31
C ILE A 103 -9.71 -7.77 1.12
N ASN A 104 -10.26 -6.71 0.51
CA ASN A 104 -11.23 -6.88 -0.57
C ASN A 104 -10.64 -7.51 -1.82
N TYR A 105 -9.41 -7.19 -2.13
CA TYR A 105 -8.74 -7.75 -3.31
C TYR A 105 -7.98 -9.04 -2.99
N ASN A 106 -7.97 -9.45 -1.72
CA ASN A 106 -7.27 -10.64 -1.26
C ASN A 106 -5.80 -10.62 -1.68
N ILE A 107 -5.12 -9.52 -1.39
CA ILE A 107 -3.74 -9.29 -1.80
C ILE A 107 -2.87 -9.07 -0.56
N PRO A 108 -1.71 -9.73 -0.44
CA PRO A 108 -0.83 -9.52 0.71
C PRO A 108 -0.17 -8.15 0.65
N LEU A 109 0.05 -7.58 1.83
CA LEU A 109 0.63 -6.26 2.01
C LEU A 109 2.12 -6.36 2.33
N TYR A 110 2.91 -5.52 1.68
CA TYR A 110 4.30 -5.32 2.05
C TYR A 110 4.43 -3.97 2.77
N THR A 111 4.80 -4.01 4.04
CA THR A 111 4.94 -2.83 4.90
C THR A 111 6.01 -3.07 5.96
N HIS A 112 6.63 -2.00 6.43
CA HIS A 112 7.51 -2.05 7.61
C HIS A 112 6.71 -1.92 8.91
N ASN A 113 5.44 -1.52 8.82
CA ASN A 113 4.61 -1.17 9.97
C ASN A 113 3.53 -2.23 10.22
N LYS A 114 3.93 -3.49 10.30
CA LYS A 114 2.98 -4.60 10.49
C LYS A 114 2.08 -4.40 11.70
N ARG A 115 2.60 -3.78 12.76
CA ARG A 115 1.83 -3.51 13.98
C ARG A 115 0.57 -2.70 13.70
N ASP A 116 0.63 -1.78 12.73
CA ASP A 116 -0.50 -0.91 12.40
C ASP A 116 -1.60 -1.62 11.65
N PHE A 117 -1.36 -2.86 11.20
CA PHE A 117 -2.29 -3.64 10.38
C PHE A 117 -2.65 -5.01 10.97
N GLN A 118 -1.81 -5.55 11.86
CA GLN A 118 -1.91 -6.97 12.26
C GLN A 118 -3.22 -7.32 12.98
N PHE A 119 -3.92 -6.35 13.56
CA PHE A 119 -5.19 -6.58 14.24
C PHE A 119 -6.36 -6.79 13.26
N ILE A 120 -6.18 -6.50 11.98
CA ILE A 120 -7.22 -6.64 10.97
C ILE A 120 -7.40 -8.12 10.63
N PRO A 121 -8.63 -8.69 10.83
CA PRO A 121 -8.87 -10.09 10.50
C PRO A 121 -8.63 -10.36 9.00
N GLY A 122 -7.86 -11.40 8.73
CA GLY A 122 -7.59 -11.82 7.35
C GLY A 122 -6.48 -11.09 6.64
N ILE A 123 -5.85 -10.08 7.28
CA ILE A 123 -4.73 -9.38 6.66
C ILE A 123 -3.54 -10.34 6.46
N GLN A 124 -2.92 -10.28 5.29
CA GLN A 124 -1.75 -11.09 4.97
C GLN A 124 -0.56 -10.19 4.68
N PHE A 125 0.62 -10.62 5.07
CA PHE A 125 1.88 -9.91 4.79
C PHE A 125 2.82 -10.78 3.97
N ILE A 126 3.70 -10.14 3.24
CA ILE A 126 4.81 -10.85 2.62
C ILE A 126 6.05 -10.76 3.49
#